data_d7d7ad36fe46155669c8269ead2791f3
#
_entry.id   d7d7ad36fe46155669c8269ead2791f3
#
_cell.length_a   1.000
_cell.length_b   1.000
_cell.length_c   1.000
_cell.angle_alpha   90.00
_cell.angle_beta   90.00
_cell.angle_gamma   90.00
#
_symmetry.space_group_name_H-M   'P 1'
#
loop_
_entity.id
_entity.type
_entity.pdbx_description
1 polymer ?
#
loop_
_entity_poly.entity_id
_entity_poly.type
_entity_poly.pdbx_seq_one_letter_code
_entity_poly.pdbx_strand_id
1 'polypeptide(L)'
;PLVVGITMRDIDRVLSTLMDEQNVTLFAIISLVLRTGLTTEEICGLKIQQLVTNGQTDQCGIMILGIRNRFIKVPSDLFSLLLLLSEQTDNETGNIFLTKLKQCPFTQRNLLLEIKKACLRAGVRPFTLQQLRNFSILLMLRSHAPEEVVSDYVSTDSRWMTRYKETAPSLNAAPCDYVALSLRYNS
;
A
#
# COMPACT_ATOMS: atom_id res chain seq x y z
N PRO A 1 15.25 -15.54 -7.40
CA PRO A 1 15.56 -14.27 -6.72
C PRO A 1 14.52 -13.25 -7.10
N LEU A 2 13.97 -12.58 -6.09
CA LEU A 2 13.12 -11.41 -6.29
C LEU A 2 13.99 -10.27 -6.82
N VAL A 3 14.03 -10.14 -8.13
CA VAL A 3 14.64 -8.98 -8.75
C VAL A 3 13.64 -7.84 -8.65
N VAL A 4 13.74 -7.08 -7.58
CA VAL A 4 13.02 -5.82 -7.47
C VAL A 4 13.85 -4.79 -8.21
N GLY A 5 13.51 -4.53 -9.45
CA GLY A 5 14.21 -3.55 -10.29
C GLY A 5 13.88 -2.09 -9.96
N ILE A 6 13.45 -1.79 -8.72
CA ILE A 6 13.10 -0.46 -8.22
C ILE A 6 13.87 -0.13 -6.94
N THR A 7 14.12 1.15 -6.72
CA THR A 7 14.77 1.68 -5.53
C THR A 7 13.85 2.61 -4.76
N MET A 8 14.16 2.87 -3.47
CA MET A 8 13.46 3.91 -2.70
C MET A 8 13.48 5.27 -3.39
N ARG A 9 14.59 5.60 -4.02
CA ARG A 9 14.74 6.87 -4.76
C ARG A 9 13.77 6.98 -5.93
N ASP A 10 13.53 5.87 -6.63
CA ASP A 10 12.54 5.83 -7.73
C ASP A 10 11.13 6.06 -7.20
N ILE A 11 10.79 5.40 -6.09
CA ILE A 11 9.49 5.54 -5.43
C ILE A 11 9.30 6.99 -4.95
N ASP A 12 10.30 7.57 -4.28
CA ASP A 12 10.25 8.96 -3.81
C ASP A 12 10.05 9.95 -4.94
N ARG A 13 10.68 9.74 -6.10
CA ARG A 13 10.49 10.57 -7.29
C ARG A 13 9.06 10.50 -7.81
N VAL A 14 8.49 9.30 -7.88
CA VAL A 14 7.09 9.12 -8.32
C VAL A 14 6.14 9.78 -7.33
N LEU A 15 6.32 9.56 -6.03
CA LEU A 15 5.50 10.18 -5.00
C LEU A 15 5.59 11.72 -5.03
N SER A 16 6.79 12.28 -5.18
CA SER A 16 6.97 13.73 -5.30
C SER A 16 6.26 14.29 -6.54
N THR A 17 6.38 13.61 -7.67
CA THR A 17 5.70 14.01 -8.91
C THR A 17 4.18 14.00 -8.73
N LEU A 18 3.63 12.97 -8.09
CA LEU A 18 2.19 12.86 -7.83
C LEU A 18 1.71 13.96 -6.86
N MET A 19 2.53 14.35 -5.89
CA MET A 19 2.23 15.48 -5.01
C MET A 19 2.19 16.79 -5.77
N ASP A 20 3.17 17.06 -6.61
CA ASP A 20 3.24 18.27 -7.44
C ASP A 20 2.04 18.36 -8.40
N GLU A 21 1.59 17.23 -8.90
CA GLU A 21 0.40 17.10 -9.75
C GLU A 21 -0.93 17.11 -8.98
N GLN A 22 -0.89 17.14 -7.66
CA GLN A 22 -2.06 17.01 -6.78
C GLN A 22 -2.87 15.71 -7.05
N ASN A 23 -2.19 14.67 -7.48
CA ASN A 23 -2.80 13.36 -7.71
C ASN A 23 -2.82 12.53 -6.42
N VAL A 24 -3.70 12.91 -5.52
CA VAL A 24 -3.81 12.32 -4.17
C VAL A 24 -4.18 10.85 -4.23
N THR A 25 -5.02 10.46 -5.19
CA THR A 25 -5.47 9.07 -5.35
C THR A 25 -4.31 8.13 -5.66
N LEU A 26 -3.50 8.40 -6.68
CA LEU A 26 -2.34 7.56 -6.99
C LEU A 26 -1.27 7.65 -5.92
N PHE A 27 -1.07 8.82 -5.31
CA PHE A 27 -0.17 8.97 -4.15
C PHE A 27 -0.57 8.03 -3.00
N ALA A 28 -1.85 8.01 -2.65
CA ALA A 28 -2.38 7.13 -1.60
C ALA A 28 -2.24 5.65 -1.97
N ILE A 29 -2.52 5.27 -3.21
CA ILE A 29 -2.38 3.88 -3.69
C ILE A 29 -0.93 3.40 -3.56
N ILE A 30 0.03 4.15 -4.09
CA ILE A 30 1.45 3.78 -4.04
C ILE A 30 1.94 3.73 -2.59
N SER A 31 1.58 4.72 -1.77
CA SER A 31 1.92 4.75 -0.35
C SER A 31 1.34 3.57 0.41
N LEU A 32 0.10 3.20 0.12
CA LEU A 32 -0.59 2.09 0.77
C LEU A 32 0.06 0.75 0.42
N VAL A 33 0.35 0.48 -0.84
CA VAL A 33 1.04 -0.75 -1.26
C VAL A 33 2.44 -0.82 -0.64
N LEU A 34 3.17 0.28 -0.62
CA LEU A 34 4.51 0.35 -0.04
C LEU A 34 4.51 0.04 1.46
N ARG A 35 3.49 0.47 2.19
CA ARG A 35 3.37 0.31 3.65
C ARG A 35 2.72 -1.00 4.08
N THR A 36 1.88 -1.60 3.23
CA THR A 36 1.04 -2.75 3.60
C THR A 36 1.28 -3.99 2.74
N GLY A 37 1.84 -3.84 1.55
CA GLY A 37 1.98 -4.93 0.60
C GLY A 37 0.67 -5.46 0.04
N LEU A 38 -0.42 -4.66 0.05
CA LEU A 38 -1.69 -5.04 -0.57
C LEU A 38 -1.53 -5.35 -2.06
N THR A 39 -2.32 -6.29 -2.54
CA THR A 39 -2.34 -6.67 -3.97
C THR A 39 -3.08 -5.63 -4.81
N THR A 40 -2.85 -5.65 -6.13
CA THR A 40 -3.59 -4.80 -7.07
C THR A 40 -5.10 -5.01 -6.98
N GLU A 41 -5.52 -6.26 -6.83
CA GLU A 41 -6.94 -6.62 -6.68
C GLU A 41 -7.53 -6.04 -5.39
N GLU A 42 -6.83 -6.18 -4.27
CA GLU A 42 -7.25 -5.62 -2.98
C GLU A 42 -7.34 -4.10 -3.03
N ILE A 43 -6.43 -3.43 -3.72
CA ILE A 43 -6.46 -1.97 -3.92
C ILE A 43 -7.66 -1.56 -4.78
N CYS A 44 -7.88 -2.19 -5.92
CA CYS A 44 -9.00 -1.86 -6.81
C CYS A 44 -10.35 -2.11 -6.15
N GLY A 45 -10.43 -3.13 -5.29
CA GLY A 45 -11.65 -3.50 -4.59
C GLY A 45 -11.85 -2.84 -3.23
N LEU A 46 -10.92 -1.98 -2.78
CA LEU A 46 -10.97 -1.39 -1.44
C LEU A 46 -12.17 -0.47 -1.27
N LYS A 47 -12.99 -0.77 -0.25
CA LYS A 47 -14.22 -0.04 0.07
C LYS A 47 -14.13 0.69 1.40
N ILE A 48 -14.92 1.76 1.53
CA ILE A 48 -15.02 2.58 2.75
C ILE A 48 -15.35 1.71 3.97
N GLN A 49 -16.23 0.72 3.81
CA GLN A 49 -16.66 -0.17 4.89
C GLN A 49 -15.51 -1.05 5.44
N GLN A 50 -14.41 -1.18 4.70
CA GLN A 50 -13.23 -1.93 5.14
C GLN A 50 -12.30 -1.10 6.04
N LEU A 51 -12.47 0.21 6.10
CA LEU A 51 -11.72 1.08 7.02
C LEU A 51 -12.27 0.92 8.43
N VAL A 52 -11.43 0.49 9.35
CA VAL A 52 -11.83 0.20 10.73
C VAL A 52 -10.89 0.84 11.73
N THR A 53 -11.44 1.25 12.86
CA THR A 53 -10.70 1.76 14.00
C THR A 53 -10.98 0.88 15.21
N ASN A 54 -9.95 0.57 15.98
CA ASN A 54 -10.11 -0.09 17.27
C ASN A 54 -10.06 0.98 18.37
N GLY A 55 -11.21 1.32 18.92
CA GLY A 55 -11.32 2.36 19.95
C GLY A 55 -10.62 2.04 21.28
N GLN A 56 -10.20 0.78 21.49
CA GLN A 56 -9.47 0.38 22.71
C GLN A 56 -7.96 0.52 22.58
N THR A 57 -7.42 0.42 21.36
CA THR A 57 -5.97 0.36 21.10
C THR A 57 -5.47 1.52 20.25
N ASP A 58 -6.31 2.46 19.89
CA ASP A 58 -5.99 3.56 18.95
C ASP A 58 -5.46 3.06 17.58
N GLN A 59 -5.65 1.79 17.27
CA GLN A 59 -5.22 1.23 16.02
C GLN A 59 -6.27 1.47 14.93
N CYS A 60 -5.79 1.88 13.78
CA CYS A 60 -6.60 2.01 12.57
C CYS A 60 -6.04 1.13 11.46
N GLY A 61 -6.90 0.69 10.57
CA GLY A 61 -6.48 -0.18 9.49
C GLY A 61 -7.60 -0.62 8.56
N ILE A 62 -7.30 -1.65 7.79
CA ILE A 62 -8.17 -2.20 6.77
C ILE A 62 -8.52 -3.63 7.14
N MET A 63 -9.81 -3.96 7.11
CA MET A 63 -10.28 -5.34 7.22
C MET A 63 -10.38 -5.94 5.82
N ILE A 64 -9.53 -6.89 5.52
CA ILE A 64 -9.59 -7.65 4.27
C ILE A 64 -10.45 -8.90 4.51
N LEU A 65 -11.53 -9.00 3.77
CA LEU A 65 -12.46 -10.13 3.81
C LEU A 65 -12.03 -11.20 2.79
N GLY A 66 -12.00 -12.44 3.22
CA GLY A 66 -11.60 -13.57 2.37
C GLY A 66 -11.81 -14.91 3.08
N ILE A 67 -11.14 -15.96 2.62
CA ILE A 67 -11.15 -17.27 3.27
C ILE A 67 -10.70 -17.14 4.73
N ARG A 68 -9.73 -16.28 4.98
CA ARG A 68 -9.37 -15.80 6.32
C ARG A 68 -9.45 -14.28 6.31
N ASN A 69 -10.30 -13.75 7.17
CA ASN A 69 -10.31 -12.31 7.40
C ASN A 69 -8.98 -11.90 8.04
N ARG A 70 -8.37 -10.84 7.54
CA ARG A 70 -7.15 -10.29 8.13
C ARG A 70 -7.27 -8.79 8.34
N PHE A 71 -6.79 -8.35 9.48
CA PHE A 71 -6.66 -6.93 9.80
C PHE A 71 -5.28 -6.44 9.37
N ILE A 72 -5.26 -5.40 8.54
CA ILE A 72 -4.05 -4.73 8.09
C ILE A 72 -3.95 -3.38 8.81
N LYS A 73 -3.06 -3.28 9.79
CA LYS A 73 -2.77 -2.01 10.45
C LYS A 73 -2.23 -1.03 9.41
N VAL A 74 -2.79 0.17 9.39
CA VAL A 74 -2.35 1.27 8.54
C VAL A 74 -1.85 2.41 9.42
N PRO A 75 -0.70 3.03 9.12
CA PRO A 75 -0.23 4.21 9.83
C PRO A 75 -1.29 5.32 9.83
N SER A 76 -1.41 6.05 10.93
CA SER A 76 -2.47 7.03 11.16
C SER A 76 -2.52 8.14 10.11
N ASP A 77 -1.38 8.59 9.62
CA ASP A 77 -1.27 9.60 8.56
C ASP A 77 -1.88 9.11 7.24
N LEU A 78 -1.56 7.87 6.85
CA LEU A 78 -2.10 7.24 5.64
C LEU A 78 -3.59 6.92 5.82
N PHE A 79 -3.99 6.46 7.00
CA PHE A 79 -5.40 6.20 7.30
C PHE A 79 -6.25 7.47 7.19
N SER A 80 -5.77 8.59 7.70
CA SER A 80 -6.43 9.89 7.57
C SER A 80 -6.57 10.30 6.10
N LEU A 81 -5.58 10.03 5.28
CA LEU A 81 -5.65 10.28 3.83
C LEU A 81 -6.72 9.41 3.15
N LEU A 82 -6.84 8.15 3.54
CA LEU A 82 -7.89 7.26 3.02
C LEU A 82 -9.29 7.73 3.42
N LEU A 83 -9.46 8.22 4.66
CA LEU A 83 -10.71 8.81 5.11
C LEU A 83 -11.06 10.06 4.30
N LEU A 84 -10.09 10.95 4.08
CA LEU A 84 -10.28 12.15 3.26
C LEU A 84 -10.73 11.79 1.84
N LEU A 85 -10.10 10.81 1.22
CA LEU A 85 -10.51 10.32 -0.11
C LEU A 85 -11.93 9.72 -0.08
N SER A 86 -12.28 9.01 0.99
CA SER A 86 -13.62 8.42 1.13
C SER A 86 -14.72 9.47 1.26
N GLU A 87 -14.44 10.58 1.91
CA GLU A 87 -15.39 11.71 2.04
C GLU A 87 -15.64 12.43 0.72
N GLN A 88 -14.67 12.42 -0.18
CA GLN A 88 -14.76 13.05 -1.49
C GLN A 88 -15.48 12.17 -2.53
N THR A 89 -15.74 10.92 -2.19
CA THR A 89 -16.36 9.96 -3.11
C THR A 89 -17.84 9.79 -2.79
N ASP A 90 -18.67 10.49 -3.51
CA ASP A 90 -20.11 10.21 -3.55
C ASP A 90 -20.38 9.18 -4.64
N ASN A 91 -20.11 7.91 -4.33
CA ASN A 91 -20.34 6.83 -5.28
C ASN A 91 -21.11 5.66 -4.64
N GLU A 92 -22.04 5.11 -5.41
CA GLU A 92 -22.89 3.99 -4.98
C GLU A 92 -22.11 2.72 -4.64
N THR A 93 -20.88 2.58 -5.17
CA THR A 93 -20.08 1.36 -5.00
C THR A 93 -19.33 1.33 -3.67
N GLY A 94 -19.13 2.46 -3.03
CA GLY A 94 -18.34 2.61 -1.80
C GLY A 94 -16.82 2.43 -1.99
N ASN A 95 -16.32 2.35 -3.21
CA ASN A 95 -14.88 2.25 -3.48
C ASN A 95 -14.15 3.54 -3.13
N ILE A 96 -12.98 3.42 -2.50
CA ILE A 96 -12.17 4.57 -2.10
C ILE A 96 -11.42 5.17 -3.31
N PHE A 97 -10.88 4.32 -4.17
CA PHE A 97 -10.05 4.76 -5.29
C PHE A 97 -10.84 4.78 -6.60
N LEU A 98 -11.04 5.98 -7.11
CA LEU A 98 -11.79 6.23 -8.33
C LEU A 98 -10.90 6.86 -9.41
N THR A 99 -11.22 6.59 -10.66
CA THR A 99 -10.58 7.22 -11.81
C THR A 99 -10.93 8.71 -11.87
N LYS A 100 -9.97 9.55 -12.25
CA LYS A 100 -10.15 11.01 -12.27
C LYS A 100 -11.28 11.48 -13.20
N LEU A 101 -11.36 10.90 -14.39
CA LEU A 101 -12.31 11.36 -15.41
C LEU A 101 -13.73 10.82 -15.21
N LYS A 102 -13.84 9.53 -14.93
CA LYS A 102 -15.15 8.84 -14.89
C LYS A 102 -15.70 8.67 -13.48
N GLN A 103 -14.90 8.95 -12.46
CA GLN A 103 -15.26 8.71 -11.07
C GLN A 103 -15.79 7.29 -10.83
N CYS A 104 -15.20 6.32 -11.51
CA CYS A 104 -15.53 4.90 -11.37
C CYS A 104 -14.34 4.13 -10.78
N PRO A 105 -14.57 2.97 -10.15
CA PRO A 105 -13.51 2.15 -9.61
C PRO A 105 -12.46 1.79 -10.67
N PHE A 106 -11.19 1.75 -10.27
CA PHE A 106 -10.13 1.29 -11.16
C PHE A 106 -10.30 -0.18 -11.52
N THR A 107 -10.12 -0.51 -12.79
CA THR A 107 -9.75 -1.87 -13.17
C THR A 107 -8.25 -2.06 -12.94
N GLN A 108 -7.81 -3.29 -12.71
CA GLN A 108 -6.37 -3.57 -12.53
C GLN A 108 -5.55 -3.05 -13.71
N ARG A 109 -6.06 -3.25 -14.94
CA ARG A 109 -5.41 -2.78 -16.17
C ARG A 109 -5.26 -1.25 -16.19
N ASN A 110 -6.32 -0.52 -15.87
CA ASN A 110 -6.29 0.95 -15.88
C ASN A 110 -5.35 1.47 -14.81
N LEU A 111 -5.35 0.87 -13.63
CA LEU A 111 -4.46 1.26 -12.55
C LEU A 111 -2.99 1.07 -12.92
N LEU A 112 -2.64 -0.09 -13.48
CA LEU A 112 -1.28 -0.35 -13.95
C LEU A 112 -0.84 0.65 -15.03
N LEU A 113 -1.74 1.02 -15.94
CA LEU A 113 -1.46 2.02 -16.97
C LEU A 113 -1.20 3.41 -16.36
N GLU A 114 -2.02 3.85 -15.41
CA GLU A 114 -1.84 5.15 -14.76
C GLU A 114 -0.55 5.22 -13.93
N ILE A 115 -0.17 4.14 -13.26
CA ILE A 115 1.12 4.04 -12.55
C ILE A 115 2.29 4.11 -13.54
N LYS A 116 2.22 3.39 -14.65
CA LYS A 116 3.24 3.46 -15.71
C LYS A 116 3.42 4.89 -16.21
N LYS A 117 2.33 5.59 -16.49
CA LYS A 117 2.37 7.00 -16.91
C LYS A 117 3.00 7.90 -15.84
N ALA A 118 2.67 7.69 -14.57
CA ALA A 118 3.25 8.44 -13.45
C ALA A 118 4.76 8.22 -13.36
N CYS A 119 5.24 6.98 -13.49
CA CYS A 119 6.66 6.67 -13.54
C CYS A 119 7.38 7.42 -14.66
N LEU A 120 6.81 7.41 -15.87
CA LEU A 120 7.39 8.09 -17.02
C LEU A 120 7.47 9.61 -16.81
N ARG A 121 6.43 10.23 -16.23
CA ARG A 121 6.44 11.67 -15.89
C ARG A 121 7.50 12.00 -14.83
N ALA A 122 7.73 11.08 -13.90
CA ALA A 122 8.76 11.22 -12.86
C ALA A 122 10.19 10.95 -13.38
N GLY A 123 10.35 10.54 -14.63
CA GLY A 123 11.65 10.15 -15.18
C GLY A 123 12.21 8.86 -14.57
N VAL A 124 11.33 7.96 -14.18
CA VAL A 124 11.65 6.69 -13.53
C VAL A 124 11.29 5.54 -14.46
N ARG A 125 12.10 4.47 -14.45
CA ARG A 125 11.74 3.24 -15.13
C ARG A 125 10.41 2.72 -14.61
N PRO A 126 9.41 2.46 -15.46
CA PRO A 126 8.10 1.97 -15.03
C PRO A 126 8.19 0.70 -14.17
N PHE A 127 7.46 0.69 -13.08
CA PHE A 127 7.26 -0.47 -12.23
C PHE A 127 5.78 -0.81 -12.08
N THR A 128 5.50 -2.05 -11.71
CA THR A 128 4.16 -2.54 -11.43
C THR A 128 3.85 -2.50 -9.93
N LEU A 129 2.58 -2.54 -9.57
CA LEU A 129 2.19 -2.69 -8.15
C LEU A 129 2.69 -4.01 -7.55
N GLN A 130 2.80 -5.08 -8.35
CA GLN A 130 3.38 -6.34 -7.88
C GLN A 130 4.87 -6.18 -7.53
N GLN A 131 5.64 -5.44 -8.32
CA GLN A 131 7.02 -5.11 -7.99
C GLN A 131 7.12 -4.23 -6.75
N LEU A 132 6.24 -3.26 -6.61
CA LEU A 132 6.16 -2.42 -5.41
C LEU A 132 5.79 -3.22 -4.17
N ARG A 133 4.83 -4.14 -4.28
CA ARG A 133 4.50 -5.09 -3.21
C ARG A 133 5.70 -5.95 -2.80
N ASN A 134 6.41 -6.51 -3.77
CA ASN A 134 7.62 -7.29 -3.51
C ASN A 134 8.69 -6.46 -2.80
N PHE A 135 8.86 -5.22 -3.22
CA PHE A 135 9.77 -4.27 -2.57
C PHE A 135 9.35 -3.99 -1.12
N SER A 136 8.06 -3.77 -0.86
CA SER A 136 7.50 -3.59 0.48
C SER A 136 7.80 -4.79 1.39
N ILE A 137 7.58 -6.00 0.91
CA ILE A 137 7.87 -7.23 1.65
C ILE A 137 9.36 -7.32 2.00
N LEU A 138 10.23 -7.02 1.03
CA LEU A 138 11.68 -6.99 1.27
C LEU A 138 12.07 -5.94 2.32
N LEU A 139 11.47 -4.75 2.29
CA LEU A 139 11.72 -3.73 3.31
C LEU A 139 11.32 -4.22 4.70
N MET A 140 10.15 -4.83 4.84
CA MET A 140 9.67 -5.38 6.11
C MET A 140 10.65 -6.43 6.66
N LEU A 141 11.08 -7.38 5.83
CA LEU A 141 12.01 -8.43 6.21
C LEU A 141 13.40 -7.89 6.55
N ARG A 142 13.92 -6.95 5.76
CA ARG A 142 15.21 -6.30 6.03
C ARG A 142 15.20 -5.42 7.28
N SER A 143 14.03 -4.93 7.66
CA SER A 143 13.82 -4.19 8.91
C SER A 143 13.57 -5.12 10.10
N HIS A 144 13.90 -6.41 9.95
CA HIS A 144 13.77 -7.45 10.98
C HIS A 144 12.34 -7.80 11.41
N ALA A 145 11.35 -7.52 10.57
CA ALA A 145 10.01 -8.04 10.79
C ALA A 145 10.03 -9.58 10.66
N PRO A 146 9.39 -10.31 11.58
CA PRO A 146 9.36 -11.76 11.51
C PRO A 146 8.65 -12.25 10.27
N GLU A 147 9.22 -13.29 9.66
CA GLU A 147 8.71 -13.88 8.43
C GLU A 147 7.24 -14.31 8.54
N GLU A 148 6.88 -14.96 9.65
CA GLU A 148 5.51 -15.42 9.89
C GLU A 148 4.52 -14.26 9.95
N VAL A 149 4.90 -13.18 10.64
CA VAL A 149 4.07 -11.97 10.77
C VAL A 149 3.93 -11.27 9.44
N VAL A 150 4.99 -11.17 8.65
CA VAL A 150 4.94 -10.60 7.29
C VAL A 150 4.08 -11.47 6.38
N SER A 151 4.26 -12.80 6.45
CA SER A 151 3.48 -13.76 5.65
C SER A 151 1.98 -13.62 5.89
N ASP A 152 1.56 -13.55 7.13
CA ASP A 152 0.16 -13.35 7.50
C ASP A 152 -0.37 -11.98 7.08
N TYR A 153 0.44 -10.96 7.28
CA TYR A 153 0.09 -9.57 6.96
C TYR A 153 -0.16 -9.36 5.47
N VAL A 154 0.70 -9.89 4.62
CA VAL A 154 0.59 -9.73 3.17
C VAL A 154 -0.16 -10.88 2.49
N SER A 155 -0.60 -11.88 3.25
CA SER A 155 -1.30 -13.08 2.74
C SER A 155 -0.53 -13.79 1.62
N THR A 156 0.70 -14.19 1.92
CA THR A 156 1.54 -14.96 0.99
C THR A 156 2.08 -16.22 1.66
N ASP A 157 2.59 -17.16 0.86
CA ASP A 157 3.17 -18.41 1.38
C ASP A 157 4.54 -18.14 2.03
N SER A 158 4.70 -18.56 3.28
CA SER A 158 5.96 -18.42 4.03
C SER A 158 7.15 -19.11 3.36
N ARG A 159 6.93 -20.19 2.60
CA ARG A 159 7.99 -20.88 1.83
C ARG A 159 8.69 -19.97 0.84
N TRP A 160 7.99 -19.00 0.33
CA TRP A 160 8.49 -18.00 -0.58
C TRP A 160 9.40 -16.98 0.11
N MET A 161 9.15 -16.72 1.41
CA MET A 161 9.92 -15.79 2.24
C MET A 161 11.18 -16.37 2.85
N THR A 162 11.33 -17.69 2.89
CA THR A 162 12.48 -18.36 3.53
C THR A 162 13.85 -17.93 2.98
N ARG A 163 13.88 -17.41 1.76
CA ARG A 163 15.10 -16.88 1.12
C ARG A 163 15.61 -15.58 1.76
N TYR A 164 14.83 -14.97 2.60
CA TYR A 164 15.11 -13.67 3.21
C TYR A 164 15.15 -13.73 4.73
N LYS A 165 15.33 -14.95 5.28
CA LYS A 165 15.41 -15.15 6.74
C LYS A 165 16.48 -14.26 7.33
N GLU A 166 16.04 -13.32 8.13
CA GLU A 166 16.84 -12.63 9.12
C GLU A 166 16.24 -12.91 10.50
N THR A 167 17.09 -13.13 11.49
CA THR A 167 16.65 -13.35 12.88
C THR A 167 16.04 -12.05 13.41
N ALA A 168 14.76 -12.08 13.68
CA ALA A 168 14.06 -10.89 14.11
C ALA A 168 13.94 -10.77 15.62
N PRO A 169 14.03 -9.56 16.15
CA PRO A 169 13.65 -9.28 17.54
C PRO A 169 12.12 -9.15 17.68
N SER A 170 11.67 -9.23 18.93
CA SER A 170 10.29 -9.30 19.38
C SER A 170 9.30 -8.24 18.82
N LEU A 171 8.13 -8.48 18.85
CA LEU A 171 7.00 -8.64 18.00
C LEU A 171 5.72 -7.93 18.36
N ASN A 172 5.76 -6.80 19.04
CA ASN A 172 4.55 -6.01 19.32
C ASN A 172 4.16 -5.02 18.20
N ALA A 173 4.94 -4.98 17.12
CA ALA A 173 4.69 -4.08 15.99
C ALA A 173 4.12 -4.83 14.78
N ALA A 174 3.20 -4.21 14.04
CA ALA A 174 2.75 -4.72 12.76
C ALA A 174 3.84 -4.52 11.69
N PRO A 175 3.87 -5.31 10.58
CA PRO A 175 4.88 -5.18 9.54
C PRO A 175 5.05 -3.78 8.97
N CYS A 176 3.98 -2.99 8.85
CA CYS A 176 4.06 -1.60 8.40
C CYS A 176 4.86 -0.68 9.34
N ASP A 177 4.99 -1.02 10.62
CA ASP A 177 5.75 -0.24 11.60
C ASP A 177 7.27 -0.39 11.39
N TYR A 178 7.71 -1.42 10.68
CA TYR A 178 9.12 -1.65 10.33
C TYR A 178 9.56 -0.85 9.10
N VAL A 179 8.65 -0.24 8.39
CA VAL A 179 8.95 0.60 7.22
C VAL A 179 9.01 2.06 7.69
N ALA A 180 10.22 2.58 7.89
CA ALA A 180 10.47 3.95 8.34
C ALA A 180 10.23 4.97 7.21
N LEU A 181 8.99 5.16 6.85
CA LEU A 181 8.56 6.13 5.84
C LEU A 181 7.52 7.07 6.45
N SER A 182 7.68 8.35 6.21
CA SER A 182 6.69 9.36 6.57
C SER A 182 6.03 9.93 5.31
N LEU A 183 4.72 10.05 5.35
CA LEU A 183 4.01 10.80 4.33
C LEU A 183 4.33 12.29 4.52
N ARG A 184 4.93 12.91 3.52
CA ARG A 184 5.09 14.36 3.43
C ARG A 184 3.94 14.92 2.59
N TYR A 185 2.76 14.93 3.15
CA TYR A 185 1.62 15.60 2.55
C TYR A 185 1.50 16.99 3.21
N ASN A 186 1.81 18.02 2.48
CA ASN A 186 1.51 19.40 2.91
C ASN A 186 0.05 19.68 2.56
N SER A 187 -0.78 19.76 3.59
CA SER A 187 -2.16 20.25 3.49
C SER A 187 -2.17 21.71 3.10
#